data_c4a363cff318c90fb540e7821507eaf1
#
_entry.id   c4a363cff318c90fb540e7821507eaf1
#
_cell.length_a   1.000
_cell.length_b   1.000
_cell.length_c   1.000
_cell.angle_alpha   90.00
_cell.angle_beta   90.00
_cell.angle_gamma   90.00
#
_symmetry.space_group_name_H-M   'P 1'
#
loop_
_entity.id
_entity.type
_entity.pdbx_description
1 polymer ?
#
loop_
_entity_poly.entity_id
_entity_poly.type
_entity_poly.pdbx_seq_one_letter_code
_entity_poly.pdbx_strand_id
1 'polypeptide(L)'
;MELTNRNIDGGNGFDWGRTSGDYARYRDIYPQTFYDRILARGLCTAGQAALDLGTGTGVLPRNLYPYGAQWTGTDISPQQISQAKQLSAGMQITYRVCSAEQLDFPTDSFDVITACQCYWYFDHGKVAPILARMLRPGGRVLFLCMEWLP
;
A
#
# COMPACT_ATOMS: atom_id res chain seq x y z
N MET A 1 -11.77 13.12 1.97
CA MET A 1 -11.48 14.50 1.49
C MET A 1 -11.17 14.41 0.01
N GLU A 2 -12.06 14.87 -0.84
CA GLU A 2 -11.74 15.03 -2.26
C GLU A 2 -10.82 16.24 -2.41
N LEU A 3 -9.58 15.99 -2.79
CA LEU A 3 -8.65 17.05 -3.18
C LEU A 3 -9.01 17.48 -4.60
N THR A 4 -9.87 18.48 -4.71
CA THR A 4 -10.17 19.12 -6.01
C THR A 4 -9.33 20.38 -6.16
N ASN A 5 -8.57 20.47 -7.23
CA ASN A 5 -7.85 21.68 -7.59
C ASN A 5 -8.28 22.11 -8.99
N ARG A 6 -9.04 23.21 -9.08
CA ARG A 6 -9.57 23.76 -10.35
C ARG A 6 -8.50 24.07 -11.41
N ASN A 7 -7.27 24.27 -10.98
CA ASN A 7 -6.15 24.57 -11.87
C ASN A 7 -5.44 23.33 -12.42
N ILE A 8 -5.72 22.14 -11.87
CA ILE A 8 -5.07 20.90 -12.28
C ILE A 8 -6.03 20.01 -13.07
N ASP A 9 -7.29 19.84 -12.63
CA ASP A 9 -8.25 18.93 -13.27
C ASP A 9 -9.63 19.55 -13.51
N GLY A 10 -9.72 20.86 -13.66
CA GLY A 10 -10.99 21.54 -13.88
C GLY A 10 -12.00 21.37 -12.74
N GLY A 11 -11.55 21.01 -11.53
CA GLY A 11 -12.37 20.81 -10.35
C GLY A 11 -12.92 19.39 -10.17
N ASN A 12 -12.55 18.46 -11.02
CA ASN A 12 -12.88 17.04 -10.86
C ASN A 12 -11.98 16.38 -9.80
N GLY A 13 -12.49 15.37 -9.11
CA GLY A 13 -11.71 14.55 -8.19
C GLY A 13 -10.53 13.90 -8.91
N PHE A 14 -9.40 13.77 -8.23
CA PHE A 14 -8.19 13.16 -8.82
C PHE A 14 -8.45 11.67 -9.12
N ASP A 15 -8.44 11.32 -10.40
CA ASP A 15 -8.62 9.94 -10.86
C ASP A 15 -7.26 9.20 -10.94
N TRP A 16 -6.94 8.46 -9.91
CA TRP A 16 -5.75 7.61 -9.84
C TRP A 16 -5.72 6.51 -10.91
N GLY A 17 -6.87 6.17 -11.48
CA GLY A 17 -6.97 5.15 -12.53
C GLY A 17 -6.42 5.61 -13.88
N ARG A 18 -6.53 6.90 -14.22
CA ARG A 18 -6.05 7.45 -15.50
C ARG A 18 -4.53 7.43 -15.66
N THR A 19 -3.82 7.46 -14.57
CA THR A 19 -2.34 7.50 -14.56
C THR A 19 -1.71 6.15 -14.24
N SER A 20 -2.52 5.07 -14.12
CA SER A 20 -2.04 3.77 -13.64
C SER A 20 -0.93 3.16 -14.48
N GLY A 21 -0.97 3.31 -15.81
CA GLY A 21 0.08 2.81 -16.71
C GLY A 21 1.41 3.55 -16.57
N ASP A 22 1.36 4.87 -16.51
CA ASP A 22 2.55 5.72 -16.32
C ASP A 22 3.04 5.63 -14.88
N TYR A 23 2.14 5.55 -13.91
CA TYR A 23 2.45 5.40 -12.51
C TYR A 23 3.18 4.08 -12.22
N ALA A 24 2.77 2.99 -12.85
CA ALA A 24 3.46 1.69 -12.75
C ALA A 24 4.88 1.76 -13.31
N ARG A 25 5.10 2.53 -14.37
CA ARG A 25 6.36 2.63 -15.08
C ARG A 25 7.39 3.49 -14.35
N TYR A 26 6.96 4.50 -13.59
CA TYR A 26 7.83 5.49 -12.96
C TYR A 26 7.98 5.34 -11.44
N ARG A 27 7.17 4.51 -10.78
CA ARG A 27 7.22 4.30 -9.34
C ARG A 27 7.93 3.03 -8.87
N ASP A 28 8.37 2.16 -9.76
CA ASP A 28 9.24 1.02 -9.43
C ASP A 28 10.71 1.45 -9.17
N ILE A 29 10.91 2.72 -8.82
CA ILE A 29 12.23 3.33 -8.69
C ILE A 29 12.67 3.58 -7.24
N TYR A 30 12.04 2.95 -6.26
CA TYR A 30 12.58 3.01 -4.91
C TYR A 30 13.95 2.31 -4.89
N PRO A 31 15.00 2.99 -4.37
CA PRO A 31 16.31 2.37 -4.29
C PRO A 31 16.28 1.17 -3.35
N GLN A 32 17.16 0.19 -3.59
CA GLN A 32 17.25 -1.02 -2.76
C GLN A 32 17.41 -0.67 -1.26
N THR A 33 18.14 0.39 -0.95
CA THR A 33 18.32 0.88 0.43
C THR A 33 17.01 1.23 1.14
N PHE A 34 15.96 1.60 0.42
CA PHE A 34 14.63 1.83 0.98
C PHE A 34 14.05 0.51 1.54
N TYR A 35 14.12 -0.56 0.77
CA TYR A 35 13.66 -1.88 1.20
C TYR A 35 14.55 -2.47 2.28
N ASP A 36 15.86 -2.31 2.16
CA ASP A 36 16.84 -2.79 3.14
C ASP A 36 16.58 -2.20 4.54
N ARG A 37 16.14 -0.96 4.63
CA ARG A 37 15.78 -0.33 5.91
C ARG A 37 14.56 -0.97 6.57
N ILE A 38 13.60 -1.44 5.78
CA ILE A 38 12.43 -2.17 6.29
C ILE A 38 12.87 -3.54 6.79
N LEU A 39 13.63 -4.25 5.99
CA LEU A 39 14.12 -5.59 6.28
C LEU A 39 15.06 -5.63 7.50
N ALA A 40 15.93 -4.63 7.63
CA ALA A 40 16.86 -4.50 8.77
C ALA A 40 16.14 -4.36 10.13
N ARG A 41 14.87 -3.99 10.11
CA ARG A 41 14.00 -3.95 11.31
C ARG A 41 13.29 -5.28 11.58
N GLY A 42 13.57 -6.31 10.80
CA GLY A 42 12.87 -7.61 10.90
C GLY A 42 11.41 -7.53 10.46
N LEU A 43 11.06 -6.63 9.55
CA LEU A 43 9.70 -6.41 9.08
C LEU A 43 9.55 -6.88 7.62
N CYS A 44 8.37 -7.36 7.28
CA CYS A 44 8.04 -7.88 5.95
C CYS A 44 8.88 -9.10 5.54
N THR A 45 9.17 -9.96 6.49
CA THR A 45 10.00 -11.15 6.32
C THR A 45 9.22 -12.45 6.50
N ALA A 46 9.87 -13.58 6.26
CA ALA A 46 9.26 -14.91 6.35
C ALA A 46 8.55 -15.14 7.70
N GLY A 47 7.37 -15.76 7.63
CA GLY A 47 6.51 -16.02 8.78
C GLY A 47 5.57 -14.88 9.17
N GLN A 48 5.69 -13.72 8.55
CA GLN A 48 4.83 -12.57 8.81
C GLN A 48 3.71 -12.45 7.77
N ALA A 49 2.53 -12.04 8.23
CA ALA A 49 1.45 -11.58 7.38
C ALA A 49 1.51 -10.05 7.27
N ALA A 50 1.59 -9.55 6.04
CA ALA A 50 1.73 -8.12 5.75
C ALA A 50 0.55 -7.60 4.90
N LEU A 51 0.04 -6.43 5.26
CA LEU A 51 -1.00 -5.72 4.53
C LEU A 51 -0.44 -4.39 4.01
N ASP A 52 -0.59 -4.13 2.72
CA ASP A 52 -0.23 -2.85 2.10
C ASP A 52 -1.47 -2.04 1.73
N LEU A 53 -1.65 -0.90 2.38
CA LEU A 53 -2.75 0.03 2.16
C LEU A 53 -2.43 0.99 1.03
N GLY A 54 -3.39 1.24 0.15
CA GLY A 54 -3.15 2.08 -1.02
C GLY A 54 -2.02 1.51 -1.88
N THR A 55 -2.06 0.19 -2.09
CA THR A 55 -0.97 -0.58 -2.70
C THR A 55 -0.64 -0.16 -4.13
N GLY A 56 -1.55 0.58 -4.79
CA GLY A 56 -1.39 0.97 -6.17
C GLY A 56 -1.20 -0.22 -7.09
N THR A 57 -0.11 -0.24 -7.83
CA THR A 57 0.27 -1.36 -8.71
C THR A 57 1.03 -2.48 -7.98
N GLY A 58 1.02 -2.47 -6.66
CA GLY A 58 1.69 -3.49 -5.85
C GLY A 58 3.20 -3.35 -5.77
N VAL A 59 3.73 -2.15 -5.91
CA VAL A 59 5.19 -1.89 -5.90
C VAL A 59 5.85 -2.44 -4.64
N LEU A 60 5.32 -2.12 -3.48
CA LEU A 60 5.92 -2.53 -2.20
C LEU A 60 5.82 -4.05 -1.99
N PRO A 61 4.63 -4.68 -2.10
CA PRO A 61 4.51 -6.13 -2.00
C PRO A 61 5.37 -6.90 -3.00
N ARG A 62 5.41 -6.47 -4.26
CA ARG A 62 6.21 -7.16 -5.30
C ARG A 62 7.70 -7.13 -5.02
N ASN A 63 8.23 -5.97 -4.61
CA ASN A 63 9.66 -5.83 -4.33
C ASN A 63 10.08 -6.52 -3.02
N LEU A 64 9.18 -6.64 -2.04
CA LEU A 64 9.45 -7.35 -0.78
C LEU A 64 9.03 -8.82 -0.80
N TYR A 65 8.35 -9.27 -1.83
CA TYR A 65 7.90 -10.65 -1.98
C TYR A 65 9.00 -11.71 -1.80
N PRO A 66 10.23 -11.53 -2.36
CA PRO A 66 11.30 -12.53 -2.21
C PRO A 66 11.74 -12.80 -0.77
N TYR A 67 11.40 -11.92 0.16
CA TYR A 67 11.80 -12.05 1.57
C TYR A 67 10.81 -12.84 2.43
N GLY A 68 9.74 -13.37 1.84
CA GLY A 68 8.95 -14.47 2.37
C GLY A 68 7.72 -14.09 3.20
N ALA A 69 7.39 -12.80 3.39
CA ALA A 69 6.12 -12.41 4.00
C ALA A 69 4.93 -12.79 3.12
N GLN A 70 3.80 -13.09 3.75
CA GLN A 70 2.52 -13.28 3.06
C GLN A 70 1.85 -11.92 2.85
N TRP A 71 1.73 -11.51 1.59
CA TRP A 71 1.24 -10.18 1.25
C TRP A 71 -0.23 -10.14 0.85
N THR A 72 -0.90 -9.13 1.38
CA THR A 72 -2.20 -8.64 0.90
C THR A 72 -2.07 -7.17 0.57
N GLY A 73 -2.53 -6.75 -0.61
CA GLY A 73 -2.57 -5.34 -1.02
C GLY A 73 -4.01 -4.89 -1.23
N THR A 74 -4.34 -3.69 -0.76
CA THR A 74 -5.64 -3.06 -0.99
C THR A 74 -5.50 -1.70 -1.61
N ASP A 75 -6.41 -1.36 -2.50
CA ASP A 75 -6.51 -0.04 -3.11
C ASP A 75 -7.96 0.25 -3.46
N ILE A 76 -8.34 1.52 -3.44
CA ILE A 76 -9.69 1.96 -3.82
C ILE A 76 -9.93 1.89 -5.32
N SER A 77 -8.86 1.90 -6.12
CA SER A 77 -8.92 1.90 -7.59
C SER A 77 -8.90 0.48 -8.15
N PRO A 78 -9.99 0.04 -8.82
CA PRO A 78 -10.00 -1.25 -9.52
C PRO A 78 -8.93 -1.35 -10.62
N GLN A 79 -8.59 -0.23 -11.27
CA GLN A 79 -7.57 -0.17 -12.32
C GLN A 79 -6.18 -0.44 -11.75
N GLN A 80 -5.85 0.16 -10.60
CA GLN A 80 -4.60 -0.09 -9.89
C GLN A 80 -4.49 -1.56 -9.47
N ILE A 81 -5.54 -2.13 -8.91
CA ILE A 81 -5.57 -3.55 -8.51
C ILE A 81 -5.43 -4.47 -9.74
N SER A 82 -6.06 -4.15 -10.85
CA SER A 82 -5.90 -4.90 -12.10
C SER A 82 -4.44 -4.91 -12.56
N GLN A 83 -3.77 -3.77 -12.56
CA GLN A 83 -2.35 -3.65 -12.88
C GLN A 83 -1.47 -4.41 -11.89
N ALA A 84 -1.76 -4.30 -10.60
CA ALA A 84 -1.03 -5.03 -9.55
C ALA A 84 -1.07 -6.54 -9.79
N LYS A 85 -2.24 -7.08 -10.09
CA LYS A 85 -2.41 -8.51 -10.41
C LYS A 85 -1.60 -8.94 -11.64
N GLN A 86 -1.60 -8.13 -12.71
CA GLN A 86 -0.85 -8.43 -13.93
C GLN A 86 0.67 -8.43 -13.66
N LEU A 87 1.16 -7.41 -12.95
CA LEU A 87 2.59 -7.26 -12.63
C LEU A 87 3.08 -8.29 -11.60
N SER A 88 2.15 -8.88 -10.84
CA SER A 88 2.45 -9.93 -9.84
C SER A 88 2.21 -11.34 -10.37
N ALA A 89 2.14 -11.53 -11.68
CA ALA A 89 1.94 -12.86 -12.27
C ALA A 89 3.02 -13.84 -11.78
N GLY A 90 2.59 -15.00 -11.25
CA GLY A 90 3.49 -15.99 -10.65
C GLY A 90 3.84 -15.74 -9.18
N MET A 91 3.42 -14.62 -8.59
CA MET A 91 3.57 -14.32 -7.16
C MET A 91 2.27 -14.64 -6.41
N GLN A 92 2.36 -15.15 -5.18
CA GLN A 92 1.22 -15.43 -4.32
C GLN A 92 0.91 -14.19 -3.47
N ILE A 93 0.44 -13.13 -4.11
CA ILE A 93 0.01 -11.89 -3.47
C ILE A 93 -1.50 -11.76 -3.65
N THR A 94 -2.22 -11.55 -2.56
CA THR A 94 -3.67 -11.30 -2.61
C THR A 94 -3.92 -9.80 -2.79
N TYR A 95 -4.75 -9.44 -3.77
CA TYR A 95 -5.16 -8.05 -4.00
C TYR A 95 -6.68 -7.89 -3.91
N ARG A 96 -7.11 -6.81 -3.27
CA ARG A 96 -8.52 -6.50 -3.05
C ARG A 96 -8.81 -5.02 -3.29
N VAL A 97 -9.89 -4.74 -4.02
CA VAL A 97 -10.42 -3.36 -4.15
C VAL A 97 -11.17 -3.02 -2.87
N CYS A 98 -10.64 -2.09 -2.08
CA CYS A 98 -11.23 -1.68 -0.81
C CYS A 98 -10.60 -0.37 -0.35
N SER A 99 -11.39 0.55 0.21
CA SER A 99 -10.85 1.71 0.90
C SER A 99 -10.30 1.33 2.27
N ALA A 100 -9.34 2.11 2.78
CA ALA A 100 -8.77 1.89 4.10
C ALA A 100 -9.83 2.00 5.22
N GLU A 101 -10.82 2.87 5.03
CA GLU A 101 -11.93 3.12 5.97
C GLU A 101 -12.95 1.97 6.05
N GLN A 102 -12.91 1.03 5.09
CA GLN A 102 -13.86 -0.08 4.98
C GLN A 102 -13.22 -1.45 5.13
N LEU A 103 -11.99 -1.51 5.61
CA LEU A 103 -11.29 -2.78 5.83
C LEU A 103 -11.99 -3.62 6.90
N ASP A 104 -12.23 -4.90 6.58
CA ASP A 104 -12.99 -5.84 7.41
C ASP A 104 -12.24 -7.15 7.67
N PHE A 105 -10.91 -7.14 7.56
CA PHE A 105 -10.10 -8.31 7.93
C PHE A 105 -10.31 -8.65 9.42
N PRO A 106 -10.18 -9.93 9.80
CA PRO A 106 -10.34 -10.35 11.19
C PRO A 106 -9.38 -9.63 12.15
N THR A 107 -9.72 -9.62 13.43
CA THR A 107 -8.83 -9.19 14.51
C THR A 107 -7.53 -10.01 14.47
N ASP A 108 -6.39 -9.36 14.77
CA ASP A 108 -5.07 -10.00 14.84
C ASP A 108 -4.65 -10.73 13.55
N SER A 109 -4.95 -10.13 12.38
CA SER A 109 -4.66 -10.73 11.08
C SER A 109 -3.25 -10.48 10.57
N PHE A 110 -2.63 -9.35 10.95
CA PHE A 110 -1.39 -8.89 10.36
C PHE A 110 -0.31 -8.59 11.38
N ASP A 111 0.93 -8.95 11.04
CA ASP A 111 2.13 -8.59 11.79
C ASP A 111 2.63 -7.19 11.41
N VAL A 112 2.48 -6.84 10.13
CA VAL A 112 2.92 -5.56 9.57
C VAL A 112 1.84 -4.99 8.68
N ILE A 113 1.54 -3.71 8.85
CA ILE A 113 0.69 -2.95 7.94
C ILE A 113 1.52 -1.79 7.39
N THR A 114 1.55 -1.65 6.08
CA THR A 114 2.28 -0.57 5.40
C THR A 114 1.32 0.40 4.71
N ALA A 115 1.67 1.65 4.68
CA ALA A 115 1.04 2.68 3.87
C ALA A 115 2.14 3.56 3.27
N CYS A 116 2.41 3.35 1.98
CA CYS A 116 3.48 4.02 1.27
C CYS A 116 2.93 5.15 0.40
N GLN A 117 3.30 6.39 0.69
CA GLN A 117 2.91 7.58 -0.08
C GLN A 117 1.38 7.82 -0.13
N CYS A 118 0.60 7.37 0.86
CA CYS A 118 -0.86 7.47 0.79
C CYS A 118 -1.56 7.77 2.12
N TYR A 119 -0.88 7.68 3.26
CA TYR A 119 -1.52 7.78 4.58
C TYR A 119 -2.29 9.09 4.80
N TRP A 120 -1.81 10.19 4.26
CA TRP A 120 -2.46 11.50 4.37
C TRP A 120 -3.81 11.62 3.63
N TYR A 121 -4.15 10.66 2.76
CA TYR A 121 -5.46 10.63 2.08
C TYR A 121 -6.56 9.97 2.91
N PHE A 122 -6.21 9.26 3.99
CA PHE A 122 -7.16 8.49 4.78
C PHE A 122 -7.85 9.35 5.85
N ASP A 123 -9.07 8.98 6.20
CA ASP A 123 -9.73 9.46 7.41
C ASP A 123 -9.10 8.77 8.64
N HIS A 124 -8.15 9.45 9.27
CA HIS A 124 -7.35 8.89 10.35
C HIS A 124 -8.20 8.45 11.55
N GLY A 125 -9.30 9.19 11.83
CA GLY A 125 -10.23 8.85 12.90
C GLY A 125 -10.94 7.51 12.70
N LYS A 126 -11.20 7.15 11.46
CA LYS A 126 -11.79 5.85 11.09
C LYS A 126 -10.75 4.76 10.94
N VAL A 127 -9.63 5.06 10.28
CA VAL A 127 -8.62 4.07 9.92
C VAL A 127 -7.83 3.60 11.15
N ALA A 128 -7.44 4.48 12.06
CA ALA A 128 -6.60 4.10 13.20
C ALA A 128 -7.19 2.97 14.06
N PRO A 129 -8.46 3.00 14.48
CA PRO A 129 -9.03 1.89 15.24
C PRO A 129 -9.16 0.59 14.42
N ILE A 130 -9.37 0.68 13.10
CA ILE A 130 -9.39 -0.48 12.20
C ILE A 130 -8.01 -1.15 12.17
N LEU A 131 -6.94 -0.37 11.99
CA LEU A 131 -5.57 -0.90 11.97
C LEU A 131 -5.19 -1.51 13.32
N ALA A 132 -5.53 -0.84 14.43
CA ALA A 132 -5.26 -1.35 15.77
C ALA A 132 -5.92 -2.71 16.02
N ARG A 133 -7.14 -2.90 15.52
CA ARG A 133 -7.86 -4.18 15.62
C ARG A 133 -7.22 -5.28 14.77
N MET A 134 -6.78 -4.95 13.56
CA MET A 134 -6.23 -5.93 12.62
C MET A 134 -4.78 -6.32 12.93
N LEU A 135 -4.04 -5.50 13.65
CA LEU A 135 -2.67 -5.83 14.07
C LEU A 135 -2.67 -6.89 15.17
N ARG A 136 -1.78 -7.86 15.00
CA ARG A 136 -1.42 -8.79 16.07
C ARG A 136 -0.70 -8.08 17.21
N PRO A 137 -0.73 -8.63 18.44
CA PRO A 137 0.09 -8.12 19.53
C PRO A 137 1.57 -8.03 19.11
N GLY A 138 2.19 -6.86 19.33
CA GLY A 138 3.55 -6.59 18.84
C GLY A 138 3.68 -6.22 17.37
N GLY A 139 2.58 -6.21 16.62
CA GLY A 139 2.57 -5.77 15.21
C GLY A 139 2.95 -4.31 15.02
N ARG A 140 3.32 -3.95 13.81
CA ARG A 140 3.81 -2.61 13.45
C ARG A 140 3.04 -2.03 12.28
N VAL A 141 2.78 -0.73 12.33
CA VAL A 141 2.37 0.06 11.16
C VAL A 141 3.57 0.87 10.68
N LEU A 142 3.81 0.83 9.38
CA LEU A 142 4.84 1.65 8.74
C LEU A 142 4.17 2.68 7.83
N PHE A 143 4.33 3.93 8.17
CA PHE A 143 4.02 5.02 7.26
C PHE A 143 5.29 5.39 6.51
N LEU A 144 5.29 5.11 5.22
CA LEU A 144 6.46 5.27 4.37
C LEU A 144 6.25 6.49 3.47
N CYS A 145 7.17 7.43 3.59
CA CYS A 145 7.19 8.64 2.77
C CYS A 145 8.57 8.77 2.13
N MET A 146 8.60 9.02 0.84
CA MET A 146 9.81 9.40 0.14
C MET A 146 9.65 10.83 -0.34
N GLU A 147 10.51 11.70 0.15
CA GLU A 147 10.61 13.07 -0.32
C GLU A 147 11.72 13.16 -1.37
N TRP A 148 11.40 13.79 -2.48
CA TRP A 148 12.40 14.17 -3.47
C TRP A 148 13.01 15.49 -3.01
N LEU A 149 14.21 15.44 -2.50
CA LEU A 149 14.98 16.67 -2.25
C LEU A 149 15.45 17.23 -3.59
N PRO A 150 15.28 18.53 -3.84
CA PRO A 150 15.75 19.17 -5.06
C PRO A 150 17.29 19.15 -5.17
#